data_b01fa41635c781c17044e21dc3726467
#
_entry.id   b01fa41635c781c17044e21dc3726467
#
_cell.length_a   1.000
_cell.length_b   1.000
_cell.length_c   1.000
_cell.angle_alpha   90.00
_cell.angle_beta   90.00
_cell.angle_gamma   90.00
#
_symmetry.space_group_name_H-M   'P 1'
#
loop_
_entity.id
_entity.type
_entity.pdbx_description
1 polymer ?
#
loop_
_entity_poly.entity_id
_entity_poly.type
_entity_poly.pdbx_seq_one_letter_code
_entity_poly.pdbx_strand_id
1 'polypeptide(L)'
;MQPPGKWLLMIDAKPIPGTDRIVAIFSPGHGNREHEGNVMILDAKAGPDRPDYPRQISPPIKMKGNGGGGGMDAFRDPYPLSPDCFLVARDKSLVILDSKGNTEDVYEAEMMLHEPGVIGPRRRERSIVPRTVPEATTGRLVVADVHHGRNMDGVEPGQIKRLLVLEQLPKPVNFSGVQQTISMNGTFTLKRILGTVPVEDDGSAHFEAPALRSLYFVALDGQGRTVKRMQSFCSVMPGETLSCVGCHEKRVESPRSAAVLQATARPASKIEPIAGAPDVIDYPRHVQPIWDKHCTECHNPDKPDGRVVLTGDYNDWFTQSYYALFSSSQVSDSEGYEEDGNRPARGFGSAASPLMDKLDGSHYGARLSDQERWTVQLWIDTGATYPGTYAALRPGTPPSSGHTRPDPEDFPVTYGSVVTSTSPDGGEPID
;
A
#
# COMPACT_ATOMS: atom_id res chain seq x y z
N MET A 1 -6.04 -20.64 -2.23
CA MET A 1 -4.74 -21.30 -2.49
C MET A 1 -4.68 -21.60 -3.97
N GLN A 2 -3.69 -21.07 -4.68
CA GLN A 2 -3.45 -21.44 -6.07
C GLN A 2 -2.90 -22.85 -6.12
N PRO A 3 -3.27 -23.68 -7.12
CA PRO A 3 -2.52 -24.92 -7.35
C PRO A 3 -1.05 -24.56 -7.60
N PRO A 4 -0.10 -25.32 -7.06
CA PRO A 4 1.33 -25.02 -7.21
C PRO A 4 1.68 -24.83 -8.68
N GLY A 5 2.22 -23.64 -9.04
CA GLY A 5 2.79 -23.35 -10.34
C GLY A 5 1.90 -22.61 -11.37
N LYS A 6 0.74 -22.05 -10.98
CA LYS A 6 -0.05 -21.19 -11.89
C LYS A 6 -0.51 -19.92 -11.19
N TRP A 7 -0.06 -18.77 -11.68
CA TRP A 7 -0.61 -17.47 -11.35
C TRP A 7 -1.99 -17.35 -11.99
N LEU A 8 -3.04 -17.23 -11.16
CA LEU A 8 -4.41 -17.00 -11.61
C LEU A 8 -4.92 -15.71 -10.97
N LEU A 9 -5.37 -14.78 -11.80
CA LEU A 9 -6.07 -13.59 -11.35
C LEU A 9 -7.58 -13.84 -11.45
N MET A 10 -8.31 -13.50 -10.41
CA MET A 10 -9.77 -13.44 -10.45
C MET A 10 -10.18 -12.03 -10.82
N ILE A 11 -10.88 -11.88 -11.92
CA ILE A 11 -11.35 -10.60 -12.48
C ILE A 11 -12.83 -10.69 -12.88
N ASP A 12 -13.45 -9.54 -13.09
CA ASP A 12 -14.82 -9.38 -13.60
C ASP A 12 -15.85 -10.16 -12.79
N ALA A 13 -15.73 -10.14 -11.49
CA ALA A 13 -16.61 -10.84 -10.57
C ALA A 13 -17.99 -10.18 -10.52
N LYS A 14 -19.06 -10.95 -10.82
CA LYS A 14 -20.45 -10.47 -10.78
C LYS A 14 -21.32 -11.43 -9.96
N PRO A 15 -22.25 -10.90 -9.13
CA PRO A 15 -23.15 -11.74 -8.35
C PRO A 15 -24.15 -12.44 -9.28
N ILE A 16 -24.41 -13.72 -9.03
CA ILE A 16 -25.40 -14.50 -9.77
C ILE A 16 -26.77 -14.29 -9.14
N PRO A 17 -27.76 -13.76 -9.89
CA PRO A 17 -29.07 -13.43 -9.36
C PRO A 17 -29.75 -14.62 -8.66
N GLY A 18 -30.35 -14.36 -7.49
CA GLY A 18 -31.08 -15.36 -6.70
C GLY A 18 -30.20 -16.38 -5.98
N THR A 19 -28.90 -16.16 -5.93
CA THR A 19 -27.92 -17.05 -5.24
C THR A 19 -26.94 -16.25 -4.41
N ASP A 20 -26.16 -16.92 -3.55
CA ASP A 20 -25.00 -16.35 -2.85
C ASP A 20 -23.70 -16.57 -3.65
N ARG A 21 -23.80 -17.02 -4.90
CA ARG A 21 -22.65 -17.31 -5.76
C ARG A 21 -22.27 -16.12 -6.62
N ILE A 22 -21.02 -16.12 -7.06
CA ILE A 22 -20.47 -15.17 -8.02
C ILE A 22 -19.94 -15.92 -9.24
N VAL A 23 -20.00 -15.29 -10.41
CA VAL A 23 -19.27 -15.70 -11.60
C VAL A 23 -18.10 -14.76 -11.82
N ALA A 24 -16.96 -15.30 -12.24
CA ALA A 24 -15.75 -14.52 -12.50
C ALA A 24 -14.91 -15.14 -13.62
N ILE A 25 -13.98 -14.36 -14.15
CA ILE A 25 -12.93 -14.86 -15.03
C ILE A 25 -11.71 -15.23 -14.19
N PHE A 26 -11.11 -16.38 -14.46
CA PHE A 26 -9.81 -16.75 -13.93
C PHE A 26 -8.78 -16.69 -15.06
N SER A 27 -7.97 -15.63 -15.01
CA SER A 27 -6.94 -15.30 -15.99
C SER A 27 -5.58 -15.86 -15.60
N PRO A 28 -4.72 -16.22 -16.58
CA PRO A 28 -3.36 -16.70 -16.30
C PRO A 28 -2.42 -15.61 -15.75
N GLY A 29 -2.83 -14.34 -15.70
CA GLY A 29 -2.05 -13.25 -15.16
C GLY A 29 -1.54 -12.26 -16.23
N HIS A 30 -0.49 -11.53 -15.91
CA HIS A 30 0.02 -10.40 -16.69
C HIS A 30 0.29 -10.72 -18.17
N GLY A 31 -0.07 -9.79 -19.03
CA GLY A 31 0.17 -9.82 -20.46
C GLY A 31 -0.88 -9.06 -21.25
N ASN A 32 -0.77 -9.07 -22.58
CA ASN A 32 -1.67 -8.34 -23.46
C ASN A 32 -3.14 -8.82 -23.44
N ARG A 33 -3.41 -9.92 -22.76
CA ARG A 33 -4.73 -10.56 -22.68
C ARG A 33 -5.08 -10.98 -21.25
N GLU A 34 -4.66 -10.20 -20.29
CA GLU A 34 -4.86 -10.51 -18.86
C GLU A 34 -6.33 -10.52 -18.41
N HIS A 35 -7.22 -9.93 -19.19
CA HIS A 35 -8.66 -9.92 -18.94
C HIS A 35 -9.38 -11.15 -19.51
N GLU A 36 -8.67 -12.11 -20.05
CA GLU A 36 -9.21 -13.32 -20.64
C GLU A 36 -8.90 -14.55 -19.80
N GLY A 37 -9.82 -15.49 -19.79
CA GLY A 37 -9.62 -16.71 -19.02
C GLY A 37 -10.77 -17.68 -19.06
N ASN A 38 -10.77 -18.56 -18.06
CA ASN A 38 -11.86 -19.49 -17.83
C ASN A 38 -12.98 -18.83 -17.03
N VAL A 39 -14.23 -19.14 -17.36
CA VAL A 39 -15.37 -18.72 -16.55
C VAL A 39 -15.53 -19.69 -15.38
N MET A 40 -15.54 -19.12 -14.18
CA MET A 40 -15.63 -19.86 -12.93
C MET A 40 -16.83 -19.39 -12.11
N ILE A 41 -17.45 -20.31 -11.38
CA ILE A 41 -18.43 -20.00 -10.34
C ILE A 41 -17.81 -20.25 -8.97
N LEU A 42 -18.01 -19.30 -8.06
CA LEU A 42 -17.56 -19.36 -6.67
C LEU A 42 -18.76 -19.16 -5.72
N ASP A 43 -18.69 -19.79 -4.56
CA ASP A 43 -19.60 -19.52 -3.45
C ASP A 43 -18.87 -18.67 -2.42
N ALA A 44 -19.32 -17.44 -2.23
CA ALA A 44 -18.70 -16.53 -1.28
C ALA A 44 -18.73 -17.04 0.18
N LYS A 45 -19.67 -17.95 0.51
CA LYS A 45 -19.78 -18.53 1.85
C LYS A 45 -18.74 -19.61 2.14
N ALA A 46 -18.13 -20.17 1.11
CA ALA A 46 -17.11 -21.20 1.28
C ALA A 46 -15.80 -20.68 1.86
N GLY A 47 -15.62 -19.37 1.87
CA GLY A 47 -14.43 -18.69 2.35
C GLY A 47 -13.33 -18.59 1.30
N PRO A 48 -12.38 -17.63 1.49
CA PRO A 48 -11.36 -17.31 0.51
C PRO A 48 -10.27 -18.37 0.37
N ASP A 49 -10.15 -19.28 1.33
CA ASP A 49 -9.03 -20.21 1.46
C ASP A 49 -9.37 -21.66 1.01
N ARG A 50 -10.48 -21.83 0.31
CA ARG A 50 -10.90 -23.14 -0.23
C ARG A 50 -10.46 -23.31 -1.69
N PRO A 51 -9.33 -23.96 -1.97
CA PRO A 51 -8.76 -24.06 -3.32
C PRO A 51 -9.59 -24.95 -4.26
N ASP A 52 -10.41 -25.83 -3.71
CA ASP A 52 -11.30 -26.76 -4.40
C ASP A 52 -12.63 -26.12 -4.79
N TYR A 53 -12.83 -24.87 -4.44
CA TYR A 53 -14.14 -24.25 -4.50
C TYR A 53 -14.50 -23.55 -5.82
N PRO A 54 -13.56 -22.93 -6.57
CA PRO A 54 -13.89 -22.40 -7.89
C PRO A 54 -14.24 -23.53 -8.86
N ARG A 55 -15.48 -23.57 -9.31
CA ARG A 55 -15.93 -24.54 -10.30
C ARG A 55 -15.88 -23.91 -11.69
N GLN A 56 -15.04 -24.47 -12.55
CA GLN A 56 -15.01 -24.07 -13.96
C GLN A 56 -16.32 -24.48 -14.65
N ILE A 57 -16.91 -23.55 -15.40
CA ILE A 57 -18.11 -23.79 -16.21
C ILE A 57 -17.83 -23.60 -17.69
N SER A 58 -16.80 -22.85 -18.07
CA SER A 58 -16.40 -22.78 -19.49
C SER A 58 -15.70 -24.06 -19.94
N PRO A 59 -15.73 -24.37 -21.26
CA PRO A 59 -14.80 -25.33 -21.83
C PRO A 59 -13.36 -25.00 -21.44
N PRO A 60 -12.47 -26.01 -21.26
CA PRO A 60 -11.06 -25.77 -20.96
C PRO A 60 -10.39 -25.01 -22.09
N ILE A 61 -9.76 -23.88 -21.79
CA ILE A 61 -8.94 -23.15 -22.73
C ILE A 61 -7.47 -23.51 -22.52
N LYS A 62 -6.70 -23.61 -23.61
CA LYS A 62 -5.23 -23.77 -23.53
C LYS A 62 -4.62 -22.42 -23.19
N MET A 63 -4.38 -22.19 -21.91
CA MET A 63 -3.65 -21.02 -21.46
C MET A 63 -2.16 -21.18 -21.75
N LYS A 64 -1.58 -20.25 -22.51
CA LYS A 64 -0.12 -20.15 -22.61
C LYS A 64 0.40 -19.51 -21.32
N GLY A 65 1.35 -20.16 -20.66
CA GLY A 65 1.94 -19.67 -19.40
C GLY A 65 2.64 -18.32 -19.56
N ASN A 66 2.89 -17.67 -18.45
CA ASN A 66 3.53 -16.37 -18.19
C ASN A 66 3.66 -15.44 -19.39
N GLY A 67 2.73 -14.47 -19.51
CA GLY A 67 2.79 -13.35 -20.45
C GLY A 67 2.21 -13.62 -21.84
N GLY A 68 1.73 -14.83 -22.10
CA GLY A 68 0.98 -15.13 -23.32
C GLY A 68 -0.50 -15.25 -23.00
N GLY A 69 -1.31 -14.29 -23.38
CA GLY A 69 -2.75 -14.29 -23.20
C GLY A 69 -3.43 -15.59 -23.59
N GLY A 70 -4.66 -15.78 -23.15
CA GLY A 70 -5.52 -16.90 -23.52
C GLY A 70 -5.50 -17.14 -25.03
N GLY A 71 -5.75 -18.39 -25.43
CA GLY A 71 -5.96 -18.70 -26.84
C GLY A 71 -7.14 -17.88 -27.39
N MET A 72 -7.36 -17.94 -28.72
CA MET A 72 -8.48 -17.26 -29.37
C MET A 72 -9.86 -17.66 -28.83
N ASP A 73 -9.93 -18.72 -28.02
CA ASP A 73 -11.15 -19.24 -27.41
C ASP A 73 -11.36 -18.81 -25.95
N ALA A 74 -10.58 -17.87 -25.43
CA ALA A 74 -10.70 -17.40 -24.05
C ALA A 74 -11.92 -16.49 -23.86
N PHE A 75 -12.56 -16.60 -22.71
CA PHE A 75 -13.76 -15.86 -22.34
C PHE A 75 -13.43 -14.57 -21.56
N ARG A 76 -14.36 -13.61 -21.59
CA ARG A 76 -14.29 -12.31 -20.91
C ARG A 76 -15.63 -11.92 -20.34
N ASP A 77 -15.61 -11.08 -19.33
CA ASP A 77 -16.71 -10.24 -18.86
C ASP A 77 -18.05 -10.99 -18.69
N PRO A 78 -18.11 -12.06 -17.90
CA PRO A 78 -19.31 -12.86 -17.79
C PRO A 78 -20.46 -12.04 -17.18
N TYR A 79 -21.63 -12.04 -17.84
CA TYR A 79 -22.84 -11.42 -17.35
C TYR A 79 -23.86 -12.51 -17.00
N PRO A 80 -24.24 -12.71 -15.74
CA PRO A 80 -25.19 -13.75 -15.35
C PRO A 80 -26.63 -13.35 -15.70
N LEU A 81 -27.28 -14.14 -16.56
CA LEU A 81 -28.68 -14.01 -16.91
C LEU A 81 -29.59 -14.75 -15.91
N SER A 82 -29.09 -15.89 -15.44
CA SER A 82 -29.77 -16.75 -14.45
C SER A 82 -28.70 -17.56 -13.69
N PRO A 83 -29.07 -18.36 -12.67
CA PRO A 83 -28.14 -19.24 -11.99
C PRO A 83 -27.36 -20.21 -12.88
N ASP A 84 -27.88 -20.53 -14.07
CA ASP A 84 -27.33 -21.54 -14.97
C ASP A 84 -27.10 -21.04 -16.39
N CYS A 85 -27.20 -19.72 -16.63
CA CYS A 85 -27.08 -19.15 -17.97
C CYS A 85 -26.32 -17.80 -17.88
N PHE A 86 -25.33 -17.65 -18.73
CA PHE A 86 -24.39 -16.50 -18.72
C PHE A 86 -24.19 -15.99 -20.14
N LEU A 87 -24.18 -14.67 -20.29
CA LEU A 87 -23.75 -14.01 -21.51
C LEU A 87 -22.27 -13.66 -21.34
N VAL A 88 -21.41 -14.08 -22.25
CA VAL A 88 -19.96 -13.87 -22.16
C VAL A 88 -19.41 -13.36 -23.49
N ALA A 89 -18.33 -12.58 -23.45
CA ALA A 89 -17.59 -12.24 -24.65
C ALA A 89 -16.49 -13.28 -24.92
N ARG A 90 -16.27 -13.63 -26.19
CA ARG A 90 -15.21 -14.51 -26.66
C ARG A 90 -14.69 -13.98 -27.97
N ASP A 91 -13.53 -13.34 -27.94
CA ASP A 91 -12.95 -12.62 -29.07
C ASP A 91 -13.95 -11.62 -29.70
N LYS A 92 -14.47 -11.92 -30.88
CA LYS A 92 -15.43 -11.10 -31.60
C LYS A 92 -16.89 -11.56 -31.43
N SER A 93 -17.11 -12.58 -30.62
CA SER A 93 -18.44 -13.17 -30.45
C SER A 93 -19.04 -12.85 -29.07
N LEU A 94 -20.36 -12.65 -29.04
CA LEU A 94 -21.16 -12.83 -27.85
C LEU A 94 -21.64 -14.27 -27.79
N VAL A 95 -21.47 -14.89 -26.63
CA VAL A 95 -21.73 -16.31 -26.44
C VAL A 95 -22.65 -16.51 -25.25
N ILE A 96 -23.68 -17.33 -25.41
CA ILE A 96 -24.41 -17.89 -24.28
C ILE A 96 -23.65 -19.10 -23.79
N LEU A 97 -23.34 -19.09 -22.48
CA LEU A 97 -22.67 -20.19 -21.79
C LEU A 97 -23.62 -20.73 -20.70
N ASP A 98 -23.84 -22.02 -20.67
CA ASP A 98 -24.58 -22.64 -19.58
C ASP A 98 -23.62 -23.14 -18.45
N SER A 99 -24.20 -23.47 -17.30
CA SER A 99 -23.46 -23.98 -16.16
C SER A 99 -22.86 -25.38 -16.37
N LYS A 100 -23.14 -26.05 -17.47
CA LYS A 100 -22.59 -27.37 -17.88
C LYS A 100 -21.45 -27.25 -18.88
N GLY A 101 -21.19 -26.04 -19.40
CA GLY A 101 -20.12 -25.76 -20.35
C GLY A 101 -20.55 -25.76 -21.82
N ASN A 102 -21.85 -25.85 -22.10
CA ASN A 102 -22.32 -25.69 -23.47
C ASN A 102 -22.28 -24.23 -23.87
N THR A 103 -21.89 -23.97 -25.10
CA THR A 103 -21.76 -22.61 -25.64
C THR A 103 -22.57 -22.47 -26.94
N GLU A 104 -23.17 -21.30 -27.15
CA GLU A 104 -23.85 -20.92 -28.36
C GLU A 104 -23.47 -19.49 -28.73
N ASP A 105 -22.94 -19.29 -29.94
CA ASP A 105 -22.62 -17.95 -30.46
C ASP A 105 -23.91 -17.26 -30.89
N VAL A 106 -24.22 -16.13 -30.27
CA VAL A 106 -25.47 -15.38 -30.54
C VAL A 106 -25.23 -14.13 -31.39
N TYR A 107 -24.01 -13.64 -31.44
CA TYR A 107 -23.65 -12.50 -32.27
C TYR A 107 -22.15 -12.49 -32.55
N GLU A 108 -21.75 -12.07 -33.75
CA GLU A 108 -20.37 -11.86 -34.15
C GLU A 108 -20.17 -10.44 -34.68
N ALA A 109 -19.09 -9.77 -34.23
CA ALA A 109 -18.72 -8.42 -34.64
C ALA A 109 -17.41 -8.40 -35.44
N GLU A 110 -17.10 -7.27 -36.04
CA GLU A 110 -15.82 -7.05 -36.73
C GLU A 110 -14.65 -6.82 -35.75
N MET A 111 -14.94 -6.34 -34.53
CA MET A 111 -13.95 -6.02 -33.48
C MET A 111 -14.17 -6.89 -32.23
N MET A 112 -13.17 -6.93 -31.39
CA MET A 112 -13.24 -7.60 -30.09
C MET A 112 -14.37 -7.03 -29.23
N LEU A 113 -15.14 -7.90 -28.60
CA LEU A 113 -16.26 -7.54 -27.74
C LEU A 113 -15.86 -7.61 -26.27
N HIS A 114 -16.40 -6.67 -25.48
CA HIS A 114 -16.20 -6.52 -24.05
C HIS A 114 -17.50 -6.15 -23.36
N GLU A 115 -17.57 -6.41 -22.05
CA GLU A 115 -18.63 -5.99 -21.13
C GLU A 115 -20.06 -6.22 -21.66
N PRO A 116 -20.41 -7.45 -22.08
CA PRO A 116 -21.78 -7.72 -22.52
C PRO A 116 -22.76 -7.51 -21.38
N GLY A 117 -23.91 -6.92 -21.69
CA GLY A 117 -24.93 -6.66 -20.72
C GLY A 117 -26.32 -6.61 -21.35
N VAL A 118 -27.33 -6.99 -20.60
CA VAL A 118 -28.73 -6.95 -21.04
C VAL A 118 -29.37 -5.63 -20.63
N ILE A 119 -29.96 -4.93 -21.58
CA ILE A 119 -30.81 -3.77 -21.30
C ILE A 119 -32.20 -4.29 -21.05
N GLY A 120 -32.69 -4.15 -19.83
CA GLY A 120 -33.99 -4.62 -19.43
C GLY A 120 -34.42 -4.09 -18.06
N PRO A 121 -35.70 -4.33 -17.68
CA PRO A 121 -36.14 -3.95 -16.35
C PRO A 121 -35.34 -4.66 -15.25
N ARG A 122 -34.83 -3.90 -14.32
CA ARG A 122 -34.16 -4.42 -13.13
C ARG A 122 -34.84 -3.89 -11.87
N ARG A 123 -34.79 -4.69 -10.81
CA ARG A 123 -35.20 -4.20 -9.50
C ARG A 123 -34.29 -3.01 -9.12
N ARG A 124 -34.92 -1.91 -8.74
CA ARG A 124 -34.17 -0.75 -8.24
C ARG A 124 -33.41 -1.14 -6.99
N GLU A 125 -32.12 -0.81 -6.95
CA GLU A 125 -31.27 -1.01 -5.79
C GLU A 125 -31.81 -0.20 -4.59
N ARG A 126 -31.51 -0.69 -3.39
CA ARG A 126 -31.87 0.04 -2.17
C ARG A 126 -31.04 1.31 -2.07
N SER A 127 -31.71 2.42 -1.80
CA SER A 127 -30.99 3.64 -1.44
C SER A 127 -30.30 3.44 -0.10
N ILE A 128 -29.00 3.66 -0.07
CA ILE A 128 -28.23 3.69 1.18
C ILE A 128 -28.25 5.13 1.67
N VAL A 129 -28.57 5.32 2.94
CA VAL A 129 -28.50 6.65 3.56
C VAL A 129 -27.06 7.16 3.47
N PRO A 130 -26.84 8.36 2.97
CA PRO A 130 -25.50 8.94 2.92
C PRO A 130 -24.86 8.96 4.31
N ARG A 131 -23.63 8.46 4.42
CA ARG A 131 -22.81 8.49 5.64
C ARG A 131 -21.72 9.54 5.57
N THR A 132 -21.75 10.34 4.53
CA THR A 132 -20.77 11.38 4.26
C THR A 132 -21.39 12.75 4.42
N VAL A 133 -20.56 13.73 4.74
CA VAL A 133 -20.88 15.16 4.80
C VAL A 133 -19.95 15.84 3.80
N PRO A 134 -20.38 16.09 2.55
CA PRO A 134 -19.50 16.53 1.46
C PRO A 134 -18.66 17.76 1.78
N GLU A 135 -19.16 18.65 2.64
CA GLU A 135 -18.48 19.89 3.03
C GLU A 135 -17.40 19.68 4.11
N ALA A 136 -17.35 18.49 4.73
CA ALA A 136 -16.34 18.20 5.73
C ALA A 136 -14.98 17.95 5.08
N THR A 137 -13.92 18.50 5.65
CA THR A 137 -12.54 18.27 5.18
C THR A 137 -11.86 17.09 5.86
N THR A 138 -12.48 16.56 6.93
CA THR A 138 -11.97 15.45 7.73
C THR A 138 -13.02 14.35 7.85
N GLY A 139 -12.55 13.14 8.14
CA GLY A 139 -13.35 12.04 8.66
C GLY A 139 -12.74 11.53 9.96
N ARG A 140 -13.33 10.49 10.53
CA ARG A 140 -12.86 9.86 11.78
C ARG A 140 -12.46 8.43 11.55
N LEU A 141 -11.44 8.01 12.27
CA LEU A 141 -11.02 6.61 12.32
C LEU A 141 -11.12 6.10 13.75
N VAL A 142 -11.63 4.87 13.88
CA VAL A 142 -11.69 4.14 15.13
C VAL A 142 -10.99 2.81 14.93
N VAL A 143 -9.97 2.52 15.75
CA VAL A 143 -9.35 1.20 15.83
C VAL A 143 -9.77 0.59 17.16
N ALA A 144 -10.29 -0.64 17.10
CA ALA A 144 -10.79 -1.29 18.32
C ALA A 144 -9.65 -1.80 19.21
N ASP A 145 -8.62 -2.43 18.62
CA ASP A 145 -7.46 -2.92 19.36
C ASP A 145 -6.25 -3.06 18.42
N VAL A 146 -5.27 -2.18 18.57
CA VAL A 146 -4.03 -2.21 17.77
C VAL A 146 -3.15 -3.43 18.06
N HIS A 147 -3.35 -4.13 19.18
CA HIS A 147 -2.60 -5.35 19.51
C HIS A 147 -3.19 -6.58 18.83
N HIS A 148 -4.43 -6.48 18.33
CA HIS A 148 -5.08 -7.56 17.59
C HIS A 148 -4.67 -7.52 16.11
N GLY A 149 -4.13 -8.62 15.58
CA GLY A 149 -3.75 -8.72 14.18
C GLY A 149 -2.91 -9.95 13.88
N ARG A 150 -2.60 -10.13 12.60
CA ARG A 150 -1.70 -11.22 12.16
C ARG A 150 -0.25 -10.90 12.52
N ASN A 151 0.50 -11.91 12.97
CA ASN A 151 1.92 -11.78 13.32
C ASN A 151 2.18 -10.65 14.33
N MET A 152 1.32 -10.58 15.36
CA MET A 152 1.45 -9.68 16.50
C MET A 152 1.91 -10.42 17.77
N ASP A 153 2.39 -11.65 17.61
CA ASP A 153 2.89 -12.46 18.72
C ASP A 153 4.02 -11.73 19.47
N GLY A 154 3.94 -11.75 20.80
CA GLY A 154 4.91 -11.06 21.66
C GLY A 154 4.68 -9.55 21.84
N VAL A 155 3.59 -9.00 21.30
CA VAL A 155 3.16 -7.64 21.60
C VAL A 155 2.11 -7.67 22.70
N GLU A 156 2.50 -7.17 23.88
CA GLU A 156 1.63 -7.13 25.04
C GLU A 156 0.77 -5.85 25.05
N PRO A 157 -0.44 -5.90 25.65
CA PRO A 157 -1.27 -4.72 25.84
C PRO A 157 -0.48 -3.56 26.48
N GLY A 158 -0.69 -2.37 25.97
CA GLY A 158 -0.02 -1.16 26.45
C GLY A 158 1.42 -0.96 25.93
N GLN A 159 1.97 -1.83 25.12
CA GLN A 159 3.29 -1.62 24.50
C GLN A 159 3.23 -0.64 23.32
N ILE A 160 2.13 -0.60 22.60
CA ILE A 160 1.90 0.40 21.55
C ILE A 160 1.30 1.64 22.22
N LYS A 161 1.95 2.78 22.06
CA LYS A 161 1.57 4.04 22.70
C LYS A 161 1.02 5.07 21.73
N ARG A 162 1.40 5.00 20.48
CA ARG A 162 0.99 5.96 19.45
C ARG A 162 0.84 5.29 18.11
N LEU A 163 0.02 5.88 17.24
CA LEU A 163 0.06 5.64 15.81
C LEU A 163 0.70 6.84 15.13
N LEU A 164 1.74 6.60 14.35
CA LEU A 164 2.25 7.57 13.38
C LEU A 164 1.32 7.55 12.18
N VAL A 165 0.80 8.70 11.83
CA VAL A 165 -0.14 8.89 10.72
C VAL A 165 0.62 9.48 9.55
N LEU A 166 0.61 8.76 8.45
CA LEU A 166 1.28 9.12 7.21
C LEU A 166 0.27 9.22 6.08
N GLU A 167 0.56 10.05 5.08
CA GLU A 167 -0.14 10.09 3.80
C GLU A 167 0.76 9.53 2.71
N GLN A 168 0.29 8.55 1.96
CA GLN A 168 0.96 8.13 0.74
C GLN A 168 0.72 9.15 -0.36
N LEU A 169 1.79 9.73 -0.88
CA LEU A 169 1.69 10.75 -1.92
C LEU A 169 1.50 10.09 -3.28
N PRO A 170 0.52 10.54 -4.07
CA PRO A 170 0.27 9.98 -5.39
C PRO A 170 1.50 10.18 -6.28
N LYS A 171 1.91 9.11 -6.95
CA LYS A 171 3.00 9.14 -7.90
C LYS A 171 2.50 9.78 -9.22
N PRO A 172 3.09 10.88 -9.68
CA PRO A 172 2.58 11.59 -10.86
C PRO A 172 2.79 10.83 -12.17
N VAL A 173 3.81 9.98 -12.21
CA VAL A 173 4.16 9.18 -13.40
C VAL A 173 4.64 7.81 -12.96
N ASN A 174 4.23 6.77 -13.67
CA ASN A 174 4.80 5.45 -13.52
C ASN A 174 5.99 5.30 -14.48
N PHE A 175 7.21 5.37 -13.93
CA PHE A 175 8.42 5.24 -14.72
C PHE A 175 8.72 3.75 -14.95
N SER A 176 8.74 3.29 -16.18
CA SER A 176 9.17 1.94 -16.58
C SER A 176 8.54 0.74 -15.84
N GLY A 177 7.34 0.88 -15.41
CA GLY A 177 6.49 -0.26 -15.05
C GLY A 177 6.72 -0.91 -13.68
N VAL A 178 7.91 -0.96 -13.12
CA VAL A 178 8.10 -1.81 -11.94
C VAL A 178 8.86 -1.15 -10.79
N GLN A 179 10.04 -0.63 -10.99
CA GLN A 179 10.86 -0.10 -9.91
C GLN A 179 11.20 1.36 -10.13
N GLN A 180 10.97 2.11 -9.09
CA GLN A 180 11.36 3.52 -9.02
C GLN A 180 12.49 3.61 -8.02
N THR A 181 13.54 4.30 -8.40
CA THR A 181 14.72 4.48 -7.56
C THR A 181 14.50 5.54 -6.47
N ILE A 182 13.39 5.43 -5.74
CA ILE A 182 13.14 6.27 -4.56
C ILE A 182 13.68 5.66 -3.28
N SER A 183 13.98 4.35 -3.29
CA SER A 183 14.70 3.68 -2.21
C SER A 183 15.53 2.53 -2.77
N MET A 184 16.48 2.04 -1.97
CA MET A 184 17.31 0.88 -2.32
C MET A 184 16.48 -0.39 -2.47
N ASN A 185 15.46 -0.56 -1.65
CA ASN A 185 14.64 -1.77 -1.56
C ASN A 185 13.30 -1.66 -2.29
N GLY A 186 13.08 -0.63 -3.13
CA GLY A 186 11.92 -0.57 -4.02
C GLY A 186 10.65 -0.01 -3.38
N THR A 187 10.75 0.90 -2.43
CA THR A 187 9.60 1.67 -1.93
C THR A 187 8.85 2.35 -3.08
N PHE A 188 7.53 2.17 -3.15
CA PHE A 188 6.75 2.64 -4.30
C PHE A 188 6.36 4.11 -4.23
N THR A 189 6.12 4.64 -3.03
CA THR A 189 5.58 5.99 -2.86
C THR A 189 6.30 6.74 -1.75
N LEU A 190 6.44 8.05 -1.95
CA LEU A 190 6.83 8.95 -0.87
C LEU A 190 5.69 9.07 0.14
N LYS A 191 6.03 9.29 1.40
CA LYS A 191 5.07 9.43 2.50
C LYS A 191 5.23 10.78 3.17
N ARG A 192 4.12 11.50 3.31
CA ARG A 192 4.04 12.73 4.11
C ARG A 192 3.78 12.36 5.55
N ILE A 193 4.50 12.98 6.46
CA ILE A 193 4.32 12.85 7.90
C ILE A 193 3.22 13.82 8.33
N LEU A 194 2.08 13.29 8.78
CA LEU A 194 0.99 14.12 9.31
C LEU A 194 1.15 14.35 10.82
N GLY A 195 1.72 13.40 11.53
CA GLY A 195 1.92 13.48 12.97
C GLY A 195 1.57 12.17 13.68
N THR A 196 1.26 12.25 14.98
CA THR A 196 0.92 11.09 15.79
C THR A 196 -0.44 11.25 16.48
N VAL A 197 -1.06 10.11 16.82
CA VAL A 197 -2.25 10.05 17.67
C VAL A 197 -2.04 9.05 18.79
N PRO A 198 -2.64 9.26 19.99
CA PRO A 198 -2.49 8.36 21.12
C PRO A 198 -3.25 7.04 20.89
N VAL A 199 -2.73 5.98 21.50
CA VAL A 199 -3.39 4.69 21.68
C VAL A 199 -3.69 4.53 23.16
N GLU A 200 -4.93 4.14 23.49
CA GLU A 200 -5.36 3.92 24.86
C GLU A 200 -4.82 2.58 25.41
N ASP A 201 -4.89 2.39 26.72
CA ASP A 201 -4.36 1.18 27.36
C ASP A 201 -5.08 -0.12 26.93
N ASP A 202 -6.35 -0.01 26.49
CA ASP A 202 -7.10 -1.12 25.91
C ASP A 202 -6.73 -1.39 24.42
N GLY A 203 -5.78 -0.66 23.87
CA GLY A 203 -5.37 -0.76 22.47
C GLY A 203 -6.24 0.03 21.49
N SER A 204 -7.28 0.69 21.98
CA SER A 204 -8.15 1.47 21.09
C SER A 204 -7.54 2.82 20.70
N ALA A 205 -7.92 3.31 19.52
CA ALA A 205 -7.61 4.66 19.06
C ALA A 205 -8.81 5.27 18.35
N HIS A 206 -9.06 6.58 18.57
CA HIS A 206 -10.12 7.33 17.91
C HIS A 206 -9.60 8.74 17.59
N PHE A 207 -9.56 9.07 16.30
CA PHE A 207 -8.95 10.32 15.84
C PHE A 207 -9.57 10.84 14.55
N GLU A 208 -9.40 12.14 14.32
CA GLU A 208 -9.73 12.82 13.08
C GLU A 208 -8.55 12.71 12.12
N ALA A 209 -8.86 12.51 10.84
CA ALA A 209 -7.86 12.48 9.76
C ALA A 209 -8.38 13.22 8.53
N PRO A 210 -7.49 13.74 7.66
CA PRO A 210 -7.88 14.36 6.41
C PRO A 210 -8.69 13.38 5.55
N ALA A 211 -9.83 13.83 5.04
CA ALA A 211 -10.65 13.04 4.15
C ALA A 211 -10.03 12.96 2.74
N LEU A 212 -10.39 11.92 1.98
CA LEU A 212 -9.97 11.71 0.59
C LEU A 212 -8.44 11.62 0.41
N ARG A 213 -7.73 11.17 1.45
CA ARG A 213 -6.28 10.94 1.44
C ARG A 213 -5.96 9.47 1.60
N SER A 214 -4.86 9.03 1.02
CA SER A 214 -4.34 7.68 1.19
C SER A 214 -3.55 7.61 2.49
N LEU A 215 -4.20 7.20 3.57
CA LEU A 215 -3.64 7.17 4.92
C LEU A 215 -2.94 5.85 5.21
N TYR A 216 -1.83 5.95 5.91
CA TYR A 216 -0.95 4.85 6.25
C TYR A 216 -0.50 4.97 7.71
N PHE A 217 -0.53 3.88 8.47
CA PHE A 217 -0.24 3.93 9.90
C PHE A 217 0.94 3.06 10.29
N VAL A 218 1.71 3.56 11.25
CA VAL A 218 2.79 2.84 11.92
C VAL A 218 2.52 2.85 13.41
N ALA A 219 2.40 1.67 14.01
CA ALA A 219 2.27 1.52 15.46
C ALA A 219 3.64 1.71 16.12
N LEU A 220 3.72 2.62 17.08
CA LEU A 220 4.94 3.00 17.77
C LEU A 220 4.87 2.62 19.25
N ASP A 221 5.99 2.14 19.80
CA ASP A 221 6.16 1.89 21.23
C ASP A 221 6.46 3.17 22.04
N GLY A 222 6.77 2.99 23.32
CA GLY A 222 7.09 4.10 24.22
C GLY A 222 8.38 4.85 23.90
N GLN A 223 9.29 4.26 23.11
CA GLN A 223 10.50 4.89 22.60
C GLN A 223 10.30 5.49 21.18
N GLY A 224 9.10 5.40 20.64
CA GLY A 224 8.78 5.83 19.29
C GLY A 224 9.25 4.89 18.20
N ARG A 225 9.74 3.68 18.53
CA ARG A 225 10.18 2.70 17.54
C ARG A 225 9.00 1.92 16.96
N THR A 226 9.11 1.51 15.71
CA THR A 226 8.09 0.74 15.00
C THR A 226 7.82 -0.60 15.66
N VAL A 227 6.57 -0.84 16.05
CA VAL A 227 6.09 -2.16 16.43
C VAL A 227 5.49 -2.89 15.24
N LYS A 228 4.62 -2.20 14.49
CA LYS A 228 3.93 -2.75 13.31
C LYS A 228 3.63 -1.64 12.32
N ARG A 229 3.55 -1.99 11.04
CA ARG A 229 3.27 -1.05 9.95
C ARG A 229 2.19 -1.63 9.05
N MET A 230 1.29 -0.79 8.56
CA MET A 230 0.35 -1.19 7.51
C MET A 230 1.11 -1.64 6.25
N GLN A 231 0.52 -2.57 5.52
CA GLN A 231 1.03 -2.99 4.21
C GLN A 231 0.33 -2.29 3.05
N SER A 232 -0.82 -1.70 3.31
CA SER A 232 -1.63 -0.98 2.35
C SER A 232 -2.03 0.35 2.95
N PHE A 233 -2.96 1.04 2.34
CA PHE A 233 -3.51 2.28 2.84
C PHE A 233 -5.03 2.17 3.01
N CYS A 234 -5.59 3.07 3.78
CA CYS A 234 -7.02 3.31 3.84
C CYS A 234 -7.31 4.78 3.52
N SER A 235 -8.56 5.07 3.23
CA SER A 235 -9.05 6.45 3.12
C SER A 235 -10.37 6.57 3.84
N VAL A 236 -10.67 7.76 4.31
CA VAL A 236 -11.95 8.10 4.94
C VAL A 236 -12.62 9.18 4.10
N MET A 237 -13.92 9.05 3.92
CA MET A 237 -14.71 10.06 3.20
C MET A 237 -15.02 11.26 4.11
N PRO A 238 -15.36 12.43 3.52
CA PRO A 238 -15.76 13.60 4.28
C PRO A 238 -16.87 13.28 5.28
N GLY A 239 -16.63 13.56 6.57
CA GLY A 239 -17.58 13.31 7.67
C GLY A 239 -17.83 11.85 8.03
N GLU A 240 -17.25 10.90 7.31
CA GLU A 240 -17.37 9.47 7.58
C GLU A 240 -16.67 9.09 8.89
N THR A 241 -17.16 8.02 9.53
CA THR A 241 -16.42 7.30 10.55
C THR A 241 -16.09 5.91 10.03
N LEU A 242 -14.82 5.65 9.78
CA LEU A 242 -14.27 4.35 9.40
C LEU A 242 -13.78 3.62 10.64
N SER A 243 -14.11 2.34 10.79
CA SER A 243 -13.64 1.54 11.91
C SER A 243 -12.82 0.33 11.44
N CYS A 244 -11.76 0.02 12.20
CA CYS A 244 -10.92 -1.14 12.03
C CYS A 244 -10.99 -2.00 13.29
N VAL A 245 -10.99 -3.34 13.12
CA VAL A 245 -10.99 -4.28 14.24
C VAL A 245 -9.63 -4.27 14.95
N GLY A 246 -8.56 -4.23 14.16
CA GLY A 246 -7.20 -4.28 14.66
C GLY A 246 -6.17 -3.86 13.62
N CYS A 247 -4.93 -4.25 13.86
CA CYS A 247 -3.79 -3.99 12.98
C CYS A 247 -3.50 -5.25 12.14
N HIS A 248 -3.93 -5.27 10.86
CA HIS A 248 -3.77 -6.43 9.97
C HIS A 248 -4.48 -7.72 10.44
N GLU A 249 -5.70 -7.59 10.88
CA GLU A 249 -6.54 -8.73 11.26
C GLU A 249 -6.83 -9.66 10.07
N LYS A 250 -7.24 -10.88 10.36
CA LYS A 250 -7.69 -11.81 9.33
C LYS A 250 -9.05 -11.41 8.79
N ARG A 251 -9.28 -11.56 7.48
CA ARG A 251 -10.54 -11.19 6.81
C ARG A 251 -11.79 -11.90 7.34
N VAL A 252 -11.60 -13.02 8.01
CA VAL A 252 -12.67 -13.87 8.56
C VAL A 252 -12.93 -13.64 10.04
N GLU A 253 -12.26 -12.67 10.64
CA GLU A 253 -12.43 -12.33 12.06
C GLU A 253 -13.42 -11.17 12.22
N SER A 254 -14.26 -11.29 13.24
CA SER A 254 -15.16 -10.22 13.68
C SER A 254 -14.62 -9.62 14.97
N PRO A 255 -14.98 -8.35 15.28
CA PRO A 255 -14.60 -7.76 16.55
C PRO A 255 -15.12 -8.64 17.69
N ARG A 256 -14.27 -8.83 18.71
CA ARG A 256 -14.73 -9.43 19.96
C ARG A 256 -15.81 -8.53 20.56
N SER A 257 -16.81 -9.13 21.20
CA SER A 257 -17.97 -8.48 21.79
C SER A 257 -17.62 -7.17 22.50
N ALA A 258 -18.42 -6.16 22.22
CA ALA A 258 -18.28 -4.77 22.58
C ALA A 258 -18.15 -4.47 24.07
N ALA A 259 -16.94 -4.42 24.57
CA ALA A 259 -16.61 -3.45 25.61
C ALA A 259 -16.67 -2.03 24.99
N VAL A 260 -17.09 -1.04 25.77
CA VAL A 260 -16.97 0.36 25.34
C VAL A 260 -15.48 0.65 25.20
N LEU A 261 -15.03 0.98 23.98
CA LEU A 261 -13.63 1.32 23.72
C LEU A 261 -13.26 2.61 24.46
N GLN A 262 -12.15 2.61 25.19
CA GLN A 262 -11.70 3.78 25.94
C GLN A 262 -11.56 5.02 25.04
N ALA A 263 -11.02 4.83 23.84
CA ALA A 263 -10.86 5.91 22.88
C ALA A 263 -12.18 6.54 22.42
N THR A 264 -13.30 5.81 22.46
CA THR A 264 -14.63 6.36 22.09
C THR A 264 -15.36 7.02 23.23
N ALA A 265 -14.88 6.87 24.46
CA ALA A 265 -15.42 7.56 25.64
C ALA A 265 -15.07 9.05 25.69
N ARG A 266 -14.21 9.52 24.79
CA ARG A 266 -13.81 10.92 24.64
C ARG A 266 -13.94 11.38 23.18
N PRO A 267 -13.89 12.69 22.91
CA PRO A 267 -13.83 13.22 21.56
C PRO A 267 -12.63 12.65 20.76
N ALA A 268 -12.78 12.56 19.45
CA ALA A 268 -11.69 12.12 18.58
C ALA A 268 -10.43 13.00 18.78
N SER A 269 -9.28 12.37 18.90
CA SER A 269 -7.99 13.07 18.96
C SER A 269 -7.72 13.77 17.64
N LYS A 270 -7.08 14.92 17.70
CA LYS A 270 -6.44 15.51 16.51
C LYS A 270 -5.06 14.89 16.31
N ILE A 271 -4.61 14.85 15.06
CA ILE A 271 -3.23 14.47 14.75
C ILE A 271 -2.31 15.56 15.31
N GLU A 272 -1.37 15.16 16.17
CA GLU A 272 -0.35 16.06 16.74
C GLU A 272 0.87 16.05 15.83
N PRO A 273 1.22 17.19 15.18
CA PRO A 273 2.43 17.29 14.37
C PRO A 273 3.68 16.99 15.22
N ILE A 274 4.67 16.35 14.61
CA ILE A 274 5.96 16.08 15.24
C ILE A 274 6.83 17.31 15.09
N ALA A 275 7.21 17.92 16.21
CA ALA A 275 8.01 19.14 16.22
C ALA A 275 9.35 18.94 15.46
N GLY A 276 9.60 19.83 14.50
CA GLY A 276 10.84 19.80 13.69
C GLY A 276 10.92 18.68 12.65
N ALA A 277 9.89 17.85 12.51
CA ALA A 277 9.84 16.89 11.41
C ALA A 277 9.50 17.60 10.10
N PRO A 278 10.19 17.30 8.99
CA PRO A 278 9.77 17.78 7.68
C PRO A 278 8.52 17.03 7.20
N ASP A 279 7.75 17.62 6.32
CA ASP A 279 6.57 16.98 5.71
C ASP A 279 6.95 15.64 5.05
N VAL A 280 8.02 15.66 4.25
CA VAL A 280 8.59 14.48 3.60
C VAL A 280 10.09 14.46 3.85
N ILE A 281 10.62 13.32 4.25
CA ILE A 281 12.04 13.23 4.50
C ILE A 281 12.80 13.09 3.18
N ASP A 282 13.76 13.97 2.98
CA ASP A 282 14.77 13.92 1.93
C ASP A 282 16.11 13.52 2.57
N TYR A 283 16.66 12.39 2.17
CA TYR A 283 17.85 11.84 2.81
C TYR A 283 19.06 12.82 2.71
N PRO A 284 19.41 13.35 1.54
CA PRO A 284 20.51 14.30 1.44
C PRO A 284 20.38 15.55 2.31
N ARG A 285 19.14 16.05 2.49
CA ARG A 285 18.89 17.28 3.25
C ARG A 285 18.73 17.06 4.75
N HIS A 286 18.09 15.98 5.14
CA HIS A 286 17.67 15.81 6.53
C HIS A 286 18.46 14.75 7.28
N VAL A 287 19.01 13.76 6.56
CA VAL A 287 19.70 12.63 7.18
C VAL A 287 21.21 12.73 6.98
N GLN A 288 21.70 13.03 5.77
CA GLN A 288 23.13 13.15 5.50
C GLN A 288 23.85 14.12 6.44
N PRO A 289 23.34 15.33 6.73
CA PRO A 289 24.01 16.25 7.66
C PRO A 289 24.22 15.69 9.08
N ILE A 290 23.38 14.72 9.48
CA ILE A 290 23.56 14.03 10.77
C ILE A 290 24.79 13.15 10.73
N TRP A 291 25.02 12.44 9.64
CA TRP A 291 26.23 11.63 9.47
C TRP A 291 27.48 12.48 9.35
N ASP A 292 27.40 13.57 8.59
CA ASP A 292 28.51 14.50 8.43
C ASP A 292 28.98 15.07 9.77
N LYS A 293 28.03 15.32 10.67
CA LYS A 293 28.31 15.86 12.01
C LYS A 293 28.84 14.83 13.01
N HIS A 294 28.33 13.60 12.96
CA HIS A 294 28.54 12.64 14.05
C HIS A 294 29.35 11.41 13.68
N CYS A 295 29.49 11.09 12.38
CA CYS A 295 29.97 9.78 11.94
C CYS A 295 31.18 9.85 11.00
N THR A 296 31.27 10.87 10.14
CA THR A 296 32.28 10.93 9.08
C THR A 296 33.70 11.13 9.59
N GLU A 297 33.91 11.53 10.84
CA GLU A 297 35.26 11.56 11.45
C GLU A 297 35.89 10.17 11.46
N CYS A 298 35.10 9.11 11.64
CA CYS A 298 35.54 7.72 11.67
C CYS A 298 35.14 6.91 10.45
N HIS A 299 34.13 7.36 9.71
CA HIS A 299 33.54 6.64 8.57
C HIS A 299 33.70 7.45 7.27
N ASN A 300 34.95 7.71 6.86
CA ASN A 300 35.30 8.41 5.63
C ASN A 300 36.26 7.55 4.78
N PRO A 301 36.60 7.94 3.54
CA PRO A 301 37.45 7.15 2.65
C PRO A 301 38.88 6.91 3.21
N ASP A 302 39.42 7.86 3.98
CA ASP A 302 40.74 7.75 4.57
C ASP A 302 40.77 6.90 5.85
N LYS A 303 39.62 6.87 6.56
CA LYS A 303 39.40 6.09 7.78
C LYS A 303 38.06 5.37 7.72
N PRO A 304 37.94 4.29 6.95
CA PRO A 304 36.68 3.56 6.82
C PRO A 304 36.50 2.54 7.94
N ASP A 305 36.38 3.01 9.19
CA ASP A 305 36.21 2.13 10.35
C ASP A 305 35.02 1.17 10.13
N GLY A 306 35.19 -0.10 10.44
CA GLY A 306 34.22 -1.14 10.17
C GLY A 306 33.96 -1.38 8.67
N ARG A 307 34.79 -0.85 7.76
CA ARG A 307 34.61 -0.88 6.30
C ARG A 307 33.37 -0.12 5.83
N VAL A 308 32.95 0.86 6.59
CA VAL A 308 31.75 1.68 6.28
C VAL A 308 32.19 3.10 6.01
N VAL A 309 31.73 3.68 4.91
CA VAL A 309 31.94 5.09 4.53
C VAL A 309 30.59 5.77 4.52
N LEU A 310 30.43 6.85 5.29
CA LEU A 310 29.18 7.57 5.49
C LEU A 310 29.19 8.99 4.93
N THR A 311 30.09 9.26 3.98
CA THR A 311 30.19 10.56 3.30
C THR A 311 29.05 10.74 2.29
N GLY A 312 28.75 12.02 1.98
CA GLY A 312 27.73 12.42 1.03
C GLY A 312 28.12 12.31 -0.44
N ASP A 313 29.28 11.71 -0.77
CA ASP A 313 29.72 11.52 -2.15
C ASP A 313 28.75 10.65 -2.93
N TYR A 314 28.47 11.04 -4.17
CA TYR A 314 27.57 10.33 -5.04
C TYR A 314 28.24 9.14 -5.73
N ASN A 315 27.56 8.01 -5.73
CA ASN A 315 27.65 7.02 -6.80
C ASN A 315 26.50 7.26 -7.80
N ASP A 316 26.29 6.39 -8.78
CA ASP A 316 25.34 6.62 -9.90
C ASP A 316 23.90 6.96 -9.47
N TRP A 317 23.48 6.63 -8.24
CA TRP A 317 22.09 6.69 -7.80
C TRP A 317 21.88 7.34 -6.44
N PHE A 318 22.79 7.09 -5.52
CA PHE A 318 22.67 7.43 -4.12
C PHE A 318 23.98 7.99 -3.61
N THR A 319 23.95 8.66 -2.47
CA THR A 319 25.20 8.96 -1.74
C THR A 319 25.83 7.67 -1.24
N GLN A 320 27.16 7.71 -1.06
CA GLN A 320 27.93 6.60 -0.52
C GLN A 320 27.39 6.13 0.84
N SER A 321 27.01 7.07 1.70
CA SER A 321 26.41 6.79 3.00
C SER A 321 25.12 6.00 2.91
N TYR A 322 24.20 6.41 2.03
CA TYR A 322 22.91 5.72 1.84
C TYR A 322 23.14 4.28 1.38
N TYR A 323 23.98 4.11 0.36
CA TYR A 323 24.34 2.77 -0.12
C TYR A 323 24.99 1.91 0.98
N ALA A 324 25.95 2.49 1.74
CA ALA A 324 26.65 1.78 2.80
C ALA A 324 25.73 1.29 3.91
N LEU A 325 24.74 2.10 4.31
CA LEU A 325 23.77 1.72 5.35
C LEU A 325 22.93 0.50 4.95
N PHE A 326 22.54 0.41 3.68
CA PHE A 326 21.79 -0.76 3.19
C PHE A 326 22.70 -1.96 2.96
N SER A 327 23.83 -1.79 2.29
CA SER A 327 24.75 -2.89 1.97
C SER A 327 25.38 -3.53 3.22
N SER A 328 25.47 -2.80 4.31
CA SER A 328 25.92 -3.32 5.61
C SER A 328 24.76 -3.74 6.53
N SER A 329 23.53 -3.83 6.01
CA SER A 329 22.33 -4.24 6.74
C SER A 329 22.07 -3.41 8.02
N GLN A 330 22.37 -2.11 7.98
CA GLN A 330 22.11 -1.22 9.11
C GLN A 330 20.67 -0.71 9.15
N VAL A 331 19.98 -0.77 8.02
CA VAL A 331 18.59 -0.32 7.86
C VAL A 331 17.71 -1.48 7.44
N SER A 332 16.61 -1.66 8.16
CA SER A 332 15.56 -2.64 7.87
C SER A 332 14.27 -1.91 7.54
N ASP A 333 14.07 -1.52 6.29
CA ASP A 333 12.85 -0.83 5.85
C ASP A 333 11.73 -1.78 5.45
N SER A 334 12.05 -3.03 5.11
CA SER A 334 11.17 -4.11 4.68
C SER A 334 10.15 -3.75 3.60
N GLU A 335 10.43 -2.76 2.79
CA GLU A 335 9.70 -2.52 1.55
C GLU A 335 10.47 -3.19 0.41
N GLY A 336 9.83 -4.00 -0.40
CA GLY A 336 10.43 -4.72 -1.50
C GLY A 336 9.52 -5.83 -2.00
N TYR A 337 10.00 -6.60 -2.94
CA TYR A 337 9.27 -7.74 -3.54
C TYR A 337 9.24 -9.00 -2.67
N GLU A 338 9.64 -8.90 -1.42
CA GLU A 338 9.64 -10.08 -0.57
C GLU A 338 8.21 -10.54 -0.28
N GLU A 339 8.00 -11.84 -0.40
CA GLU A 339 6.72 -12.51 -0.19
C GLU A 339 6.18 -12.34 1.25
N ASP A 340 7.04 -11.96 2.18
CA ASP A 340 6.77 -11.83 3.60
C ASP A 340 6.28 -10.44 4.02
N GLY A 341 5.42 -9.82 3.23
CA GLY A 341 4.92 -8.47 3.51
C GLY A 341 4.34 -8.24 4.90
N ASN A 342 3.79 -9.27 5.55
CA ASN A 342 3.31 -9.18 6.93
C ASN A 342 4.30 -9.80 7.93
N ARG A 343 5.45 -9.16 8.10
CA ARG A 343 6.50 -9.61 9.03
C ARG A 343 6.03 -9.60 10.49
N PRO A 344 6.67 -10.38 11.37
CA PRO A 344 6.45 -10.31 12.81
C PRO A 344 6.60 -8.89 13.36
N ALA A 345 5.95 -8.62 14.47
CA ALA A 345 6.11 -7.36 15.18
C ALA A 345 7.60 -7.10 15.48
N ARG A 346 8.04 -5.84 15.34
CA ARG A 346 9.44 -5.40 15.46
C ARG A 346 10.43 -6.10 14.50
N GLY A 347 9.94 -6.80 13.48
CA GLY A 347 10.76 -7.47 12.47
C GLY A 347 11.25 -6.57 11.34
N PHE A 348 10.97 -5.25 11.40
CA PHE A 348 11.35 -4.24 10.41
C PHE A 348 11.27 -2.83 11.01
N GLY A 349 11.59 -1.82 10.20
CA GLY A 349 11.55 -0.41 10.60
C GLY A 349 12.63 -0.06 11.60
N SER A 350 12.43 1.03 12.34
CA SER A 350 13.41 1.52 13.32
C SER A 350 13.69 0.54 14.45
N ALA A 351 12.75 -0.34 14.79
CA ALA A 351 12.96 -1.36 15.82
C ALA A 351 13.91 -2.48 15.41
N ALA A 352 13.93 -2.82 14.11
CA ALA A 352 14.79 -3.89 13.57
C ALA A 352 16.09 -3.37 12.93
N SER A 353 16.28 -2.06 12.90
CA SER A 353 17.44 -1.44 12.26
C SER A 353 18.61 -1.33 13.24
N PRO A 354 19.72 -2.07 13.04
CA PRO A 354 20.91 -2.02 13.93
C PRO A 354 21.51 -0.63 14.03
N LEU A 355 21.27 0.23 13.06
CA LEU A 355 21.67 1.64 13.10
C LEU A 355 21.16 2.34 14.36
N MET A 356 19.89 2.10 14.72
CA MET A 356 19.26 2.80 15.84
C MET A 356 19.94 2.55 17.21
N ASP A 357 20.58 1.40 17.35
CA ASP A 357 21.31 1.05 18.58
C ASP A 357 22.70 1.68 18.66
N LYS A 358 23.14 2.36 17.60
CA LYS A 358 24.44 3.06 17.53
C LYS A 358 24.34 4.57 17.79
N LEU A 359 23.10 5.08 17.97
CA LEU A 359 22.82 6.52 18.00
C LEU A 359 22.60 7.08 19.42
N ASP A 360 22.83 6.29 20.46
CA ASP A 360 22.58 6.65 21.86
C ASP A 360 23.85 7.00 22.67
N GLY A 361 24.99 6.95 22.03
CA GLY A 361 26.31 7.16 22.64
C GLY A 361 27.08 5.88 22.95
N SER A 362 26.47 4.71 22.79
CA SER A 362 27.15 3.42 23.02
C SER A 362 28.18 3.09 21.95
N HIS A 363 28.00 3.57 20.73
CA HIS A 363 28.92 3.41 19.63
C HIS A 363 29.97 4.53 19.62
N TYR A 364 31.12 4.30 20.25
CA TYR A 364 32.26 5.23 20.30
C TYR A 364 31.91 6.68 20.70
N GLY A 365 30.85 6.83 21.49
CA GLY A 365 30.39 8.14 21.95
C GLY A 365 29.48 8.91 20.99
N ALA A 366 29.11 8.32 19.84
CA ALA A 366 28.22 8.95 18.87
C ALA A 366 26.82 9.08 19.44
N ARG A 367 26.47 10.27 19.90
CA ARG A 367 25.19 10.59 20.51
C ARG A 367 24.47 11.66 19.72
N LEU A 368 23.35 11.31 19.15
CA LEU A 368 22.45 12.24 18.47
C LEU A 368 21.59 12.99 19.49
N SER A 369 21.18 14.21 19.15
CA SER A 369 20.09 14.88 19.83
C SER A 369 18.77 14.12 19.61
N ASP A 370 17.78 14.37 20.46
CA ASP A 370 16.45 13.74 20.30
C ASP A 370 15.84 14.06 18.93
N GLN A 371 16.00 15.28 18.44
CA GLN A 371 15.51 15.68 17.12
C GLN A 371 16.21 14.93 15.98
N GLU A 372 17.54 14.80 16.00
CA GLU A 372 18.29 14.06 15.00
C GLU A 372 17.92 12.59 15.02
N ARG A 373 17.78 12.01 16.21
CA ARG A 373 17.35 10.61 16.38
C ARG A 373 15.94 10.37 15.83
N TRP A 374 15.00 11.28 16.13
CA TRP A 374 13.66 11.24 15.55
C TRP A 374 13.68 11.33 14.02
N THR A 375 14.52 12.19 13.46
CA THR A 375 14.65 12.32 12.01
C THR A 375 15.08 11.00 11.38
N VAL A 376 16.07 10.32 11.96
CA VAL A 376 16.53 9.01 11.48
C VAL A 376 15.42 7.93 11.64
N GLN A 377 14.75 7.90 12.79
CA GLN A 377 13.63 6.96 13.00
C GLN A 377 12.52 7.16 11.95
N LEU A 378 12.06 8.40 11.78
CA LEU A 378 11.04 8.74 10.81
C LEU A 378 11.46 8.41 9.38
N TRP A 379 12.74 8.67 9.03
CA TRP A 379 13.27 8.27 7.73
C TRP A 379 13.10 6.76 7.49
N ILE A 380 13.52 5.93 8.43
CA ILE A 380 13.39 4.47 8.32
C ILE A 380 11.92 4.07 8.26
N ASP A 381 11.09 4.61 9.16
CA ASP A 381 9.70 4.19 9.35
C ASP A 381 8.77 4.68 8.23
N THR A 382 9.18 5.69 7.47
CA THR A 382 8.49 6.14 6.25
C THR A 382 8.94 5.40 4.98
N GLY A 383 9.81 4.38 5.10
CA GLY A 383 10.25 3.54 4.01
C GLY A 383 11.65 3.84 3.50
N ALA A 384 12.45 4.54 4.30
CA ALA A 384 13.87 4.84 4.06
C ALA A 384 14.15 5.38 2.64
N THR A 385 13.28 6.28 2.16
CA THR A 385 13.38 6.85 0.82
C THR A 385 14.60 7.77 0.71
N TYR A 386 15.17 7.86 -0.50
CA TYR A 386 16.29 8.72 -0.77
C TYR A 386 15.85 10.14 -1.13
N PRO A 387 15.01 10.36 -2.17
CA PRO A 387 14.49 11.69 -2.47
C PRO A 387 13.30 12.07 -1.59
N GLY A 388 13.15 13.33 -1.28
CA GLY A 388 11.95 13.91 -0.65
C GLY A 388 10.91 14.39 -1.66
N THR A 389 11.15 14.24 -2.96
CA THR A 389 10.25 14.68 -4.02
C THR A 389 10.35 13.78 -5.25
N TYR A 390 9.22 13.55 -5.93
CA TYR A 390 9.21 12.86 -7.22
C TYR A 390 9.85 13.72 -8.34
N ALA A 391 9.93 15.02 -8.19
CA ALA A 391 10.60 15.90 -9.14
C ALA A 391 12.10 15.60 -9.28
N ALA A 392 12.71 14.95 -8.29
CA ALA A 392 14.08 14.46 -8.38
C ALA A 392 14.25 13.23 -9.28
N LEU A 393 13.14 12.59 -9.70
CA LEU A 393 13.16 11.45 -10.61
C LEU A 393 13.01 11.92 -12.04
N ARG A 394 13.86 11.46 -12.95
CA ARG A 394 13.77 11.79 -14.37
C ARG A 394 13.00 10.71 -15.12
N PRO A 395 11.93 11.06 -15.89
CA PRO A 395 11.24 10.11 -16.75
C PRO A 395 12.18 9.49 -17.78
N GLY A 396 12.07 8.19 -18.00
CA GLY A 396 12.77 7.49 -19.06
C GLY A 396 14.27 7.27 -18.86
N THR A 397 14.79 7.55 -17.69
CA THR A 397 16.19 7.27 -17.35
C THR A 397 16.28 5.88 -16.73
N PRO A 398 16.79 4.88 -17.45
CA PRO A 398 16.99 3.56 -16.87
C PRO A 398 18.08 3.61 -15.80
N PRO A 399 18.07 2.69 -14.83
CA PRO A 399 19.06 2.59 -13.77
C PRO A 399 20.51 2.59 -14.24
N SER A 400 20.78 2.12 -15.46
CA SER A 400 22.11 1.95 -16.01
C SER A 400 22.65 3.15 -16.82
N SER A 401 21.98 4.29 -16.87
CA SER A 401 22.29 5.36 -17.83
C SER A 401 23.29 6.43 -17.33
N GLY A 402 23.85 6.28 -16.12
CA GLY A 402 24.91 7.17 -15.62
C GLY A 402 24.52 8.65 -15.50
N HIS A 403 23.25 8.95 -15.35
CA HIS A 403 22.81 10.33 -15.12
C HIS A 403 22.91 10.69 -13.65
N THR A 404 23.65 11.74 -13.36
CA THR A 404 23.67 12.35 -12.03
C THR A 404 22.25 12.79 -11.64
N ARG A 405 21.85 12.50 -10.42
CA ARG A 405 20.63 13.05 -9.86
C ARG A 405 20.70 14.58 -9.89
N PRO A 406 19.64 15.28 -10.33
CA PRO A 406 19.60 16.74 -10.21
C PRO A 406 19.74 17.14 -8.74
N ASP A 407 20.38 18.26 -8.49
CA ASP A 407 20.43 18.83 -7.15
C ASP A 407 18.99 19.01 -6.64
N PRO A 408 18.67 18.62 -5.40
CA PRO A 408 17.39 18.94 -4.79
C PRO A 408 17.01 20.43 -4.84
N GLU A 409 17.99 21.32 -4.92
CA GLU A 409 17.76 22.75 -5.10
C GLU A 409 17.21 23.10 -6.49
N ASP A 410 17.48 22.30 -7.51
CA ASP A 410 16.91 22.46 -8.85
C ASP A 410 15.39 22.18 -8.88
N PHE A 411 14.86 21.55 -7.84
CA PHE A 411 13.45 21.21 -7.69
C PHE A 411 12.94 21.65 -6.31
N PRO A 412 12.78 22.96 -6.10
CA PRO A 412 12.41 23.50 -4.79
C PRO A 412 10.98 23.16 -4.35
N VAL A 413 10.19 22.56 -5.23
CA VAL A 413 8.80 22.21 -4.94
C VAL A 413 8.76 20.93 -4.15
N THR A 414 8.56 21.03 -2.85
CA THR A 414 8.20 19.88 -2.00
C THR A 414 6.73 19.53 -2.23
N TYR A 415 6.36 18.26 -2.07
CA TYR A 415 4.95 17.84 -2.13
C TYR A 415 4.04 18.60 -1.17
N GLY A 416 4.58 19.10 -0.06
CA GLY A 416 3.89 19.99 0.86
C GLY A 416 3.25 21.18 0.18
N SER A 417 3.98 21.85 -0.72
CA SER A 417 3.49 23.03 -1.45
C SER A 417 2.51 22.70 -2.59
N VAL A 418 2.60 21.50 -3.18
CA VAL A 418 1.69 21.11 -4.28
C VAL A 418 0.32 20.69 -3.77
N VAL A 419 0.26 20.03 -2.62
CA VAL A 419 -1.01 19.54 -2.07
C VAL A 419 -1.75 20.59 -1.26
N THR A 420 -1.07 21.61 -0.76
CA THR A 420 -1.71 22.78 -0.12
C THR A 420 -2.30 23.75 -1.13
N SER A 421 -1.99 23.63 -2.42
CA SER A 421 -2.61 24.44 -3.49
C SER A 421 -4.05 24.03 -3.83
N THR A 422 -4.63 23.04 -3.17
CA THR A 422 -6.08 22.95 -3.05
C THR A 422 -6.55 23.89 -1.93
N SER A 423 -6.09 25.12 -1.97
CA SER A 423 -6.70 26.23 -1.26
C SER A 423 -8.14 26.35 -1.74
N PRO A 424 -9.12 26.56 -0.86
CA PRO A 424 -10.52 26.74 -1.25
C PRO A 424 -10.80 28.09 -1.94
N ASP A 425 -9.78 28.73 -2.44
CA ASP A 425 -9.95 29.98 -3.18
C ASP A 425 -10.31 29.67 -4.64
N GLY A 426 -11.61 29.47 -4.85
CA GLY A 426 -12.35 29.91 -6.01
C GLY A 426 -11.82 29.54 -7.39
N GLY A 427 -11.32 28.34 -7.61
CA GLY A 427 -11.20 27.81 -8.95
C GLY A 427 -12.57 27.32 -9.43
N GLU A 428 -13.11 27.96 -10.49
CA GLU A 428 -14.34 27.53 -11.14
C GLU A 428 -14.25 26.03 -11.50
N PRO A 429 -15.37 25.29 -11.41
CA PRO A 429 -15.41 23.90 -11.86
C PRO A 429 -15.06 23.85 -13.35
N ILE A 430 -14.14 23.02 -13.71
CA ILE A 430 -13.89 22.66 -15.11
C ILE A 430 -15.07 21.77 -15.52
N ASP A 431 -15.88 22.26 -16.49
CA ASP A 431 -16.95 21.54 -17.16
C ASP A 431 -16.47 20.24 -17.82
#